data_dfc08153a17c842dcf874f99f68bf0f6
#
_entry.id   dfc08153a17c842dcf874f99f68bf0f6
#
_cell.length_a   1.000
_cell.length_b   1.000
_cell.length_c   1.000
_cell.angle_alpha   90.00
_cell.angle_beta   90.00
_cell.angle_gamma   90.00
#
_symmetry.space_group_name_H-M   'P 1'
#
loop_
_entity.id
_entity.type
_entity.pdbx_description
1 polymer ?
#
loop_
_entity_poly.entity_id
_entity_poly.type
_entity_poly.pdbx_seq_one_letter_code
_entity_poly.pdbx_strand_id
1 'polypeptide(L)'
;VATQPSSIGNNDKFGDLRRRLVFLLLALVVYRVGAHIPVPGIDPTQLQQLFKGQQGGILSLFNMFSGGALSRFTVFALGIMPYISASIIMQLLTYALPALEQLKKEGEAGRRKITQYTRFGTLGLALFQSMGIALALEASAGLVNVPGFGFRMTAMVSLTAGTMFLMWLGEQITERGLGNGISILIFAGIAAGLPGSIGGLLELVRTGAMSILAAIVIVIVVALVTYFVVFVERGQRKILVNYARRQVGNKVYGGQSSHLPLKLNMAGVIPPIFASSIILLPATVVSWFSSGDSMRWLKDISAALAPGQPVYVMLYAAAIVFFCFFYTALVFNSRETADNLKKSGAFVPGIRPGDHTAKYIDKILVRLTLAGAVYITFVCLLPEFLILKYNVPFYFGGTSLLIIVVVTMDFMAQVQNYMMSQQYESLLKKASFKTTL
;
A
#
# COMPACT_ATOMS: atom_id res chain seq x y z
N VAL A 1 -39.71 1.46 -1.26
CA VAL A 1 -40.11 1.94 0.07
C VAL A 1 -39.10 3.00 0.45
N ALA A 2 -39.52 4.27 0.34
CA ALA A 2 -38.72 5.44 0.67
C ALA A 2 -38.61 5.54 2.19
N THR A 3 -37.42 5.35 2.74
CA THR A 3 -37.12 5.70 4.13
C THR A 3 -36.87 7.20 4.22
N GLN A 4 -37.77 7.88 4.92
CA GLN A 4 -37.66 9.31 5.28
C GLN A 4 -36.32 9.57 6.00
N PRO A 5 -35.64 10.70 5.74
CA PRO A 5 -34.51 11.11 6.56
C PRO A 5 -35.06 11.63 7.88
N SER A 6 -34.78 10.93 8.97
CA SER A 6 -35.01 11.40 10.33
C SER A 6 -34.28 12.73 10.55
N SER A 7 -35.04 13.74 10.93
CA SER A 7 -34.59 15.04 11.41
C SER A 7 -33.67 14.88 12.63
N ILE A 8 -32.38 14.83 12.41
CA ILE A 8 -31.36 14.88 13.48
C ILE A 8 -30.95 16.33 13.65
N GLY A 9 -31.07 16.80 14.87
CA GLY A 9 -30.87 18.15 15.29
C GLY A 9 -29.50 18.75 14.94
N ASN A 10 -29.50 20.04 14.90
CA ASN A 10 -28.56 21.03 14.38
C ASN A 10 -27.20 21.11 15.11
N ASN A 11 -26.69 20.05 15.78
CA ASN A 11 -25.48 20.12 16.61
C ASN A 11 -24.31 19.25 16.21
N ASP A 12 -24.44 18.38 15.21
CA ASP A 12 -23.35 17.47 14.80
C ASP A 12 -22.74 17.84 13.44
N LYS A 13 -22.08 19.01 13.37
CA LYS A 13 -21.33 19.43 12.16
C LYS A 13 -20.20 18.45 11.77
N PHE A 14 -19.77 17.62 12.69
CA PHE A 14 -18.73 16.60 12.51
C PHE A 14 -19.20 15.16 12.78
N GLY A 15 -20.51 14.94 12.92
CA GLY A 15 -21.06 13.64 13.27
C GLY A 15 -20.67 12.51 12.30
N ASP A 16 -20.71 12.80 11.00
CA ASP A 16 -20.35 11.81 9.98
C ASP A 16 -18.83 11.53 9.96
N LEU A 17 -17.99 12.55 10.08
CA LEU A 17 -16.54 12.38 10.20
C LEU A 17 -16.18 11.56 11.45
N ARG A 18 -16.80 11.89 12.59
CA ARG A 18 -16.60 11.14 13.84
C ARG A 18 -17.01 9.68 13.69
N ARG A 19 -18.15 9.41 13.07
CA ARG A 19 -18.63 8.06 12.80
C ARG A 19 -17.67 7.26 11.95
N ARG A 20 -17.12 7.85 10.87
CA ARG A 20 -16.13 7.24 9.99
C ARG A 20 -14.80 6.96 10.71
N LEU A 21 -14.34 7.92 11.55
CA LEU A 21 -13.12 7.72 12.36
C LEU A 21 -13.31 6.64 13.42
N VAL A 22 -14.45 6.62 14.11
CA VAL A 22 -14.74 5.57 15.11
C VAL A 22 -14.81 4.20 14.43
N PHE A 23 -15.46 4.10 13.26
CA PHE A 23 -15.48 2.87 12.50
C PHE A 23 -14.08 2.39 12.13
N LEU A 24 -13.21 3.30 11.65
CA LEU A 24 -11.83 3.00 11.33
C LEU A 24 -11.06 2.48 12.54
N LEU A 25 -11.17 3.16 13.69
CA LEU A 25 -10.50 2.74 14.93
C LEU A 25 -10.98 1.36 15.38
N LEU A 26 -12.29 1.10 15.34
CA LEU A 26 -12.84 -0.22 15.68
C LEU A 26 -12.33 -1.31 14.72
N ALA A 27 -12.26 -1.03 13.42
CA ALA A 27 -11.71 -1.96 12.43
C ALA A 27 -10.23 -2.28 12.71
N LEU A 28 -9.43 -1.28 13.10
CA LEU A 28 -8.03 -1.49 13.48
C LEU A 28 -7.88 -2.31 14.77
N VAL A 29 -8.78 -2.12 15.74
CA VAL A 29 -8.82 -2.96 16.96
C VAL A 29 -9.13 -4.41 16.59
N VAL A 30 -10.14 -4.66 15.73
CA VAL A 30 -10.48 -6.01 15.25
C VAL A 30 -9.29 -6.65 14.53
N TYR A 31 -8.62 -5.90 13.65
CA TYR A 31 -7.39 -6.34 13.00
C TYR A 31 -6.32 -6.75 14.00
N ARG A 32 -6.11 -5.91 15.03
CA ARG A 32 -5.07 -6.15 16.03
C ARG A 32 -5.38 -7.37 16.92
N VAL A 33 -6.63 -7.55 17.32
CA VAL A 33 -7.09 -8.74 18.07
C VAL A 33 -6.87 -10.00 17.25
N GLY A 34 -7.29 -10.03 15.99
CA GLY A 34 -7.11 -11.19 15.11
C GLY A 34 -5.64 -11.55 14.84
N ALA A 35 -4.74 -10.55 14.83
CA ALA A 35 -3.29 -10.77 14.73
C ALA A 35 -2.67 -11.43 15.98
N HIS A 36 -3.44 -11.72 17.02
CA HIS A 36 -3.02 -12.43 18.23
C HIS A 36 -3.74 -13.78 18.45
N ILE A 37 -4.69 -14.15 17.57
CA ILE A 37 -5.39 -15.43 17.67
C ILE A 37 -4.53 -16.51 17.00
N PRO A 38 -3.87 -17.41 17.74
CA PRO A 38 -2.99 -18.43 17.18
C PRO A 38 -3.81 -19.52 16.46
N VAL A 39 -3.24 -20.06 15.40
CA VAL A 39 -3.78 -21.28 14.76
C VAL A 39 -3.36 -22.49 15.59
N PRO A 40 -4.26 -23.39 15.94
CA PRO A 40 -3.96 -24.56 16.77
C PRO A 40 -3.00 -25.53 16.07
N GLY A 41 -2.17 -26.24 16.86
CA GLY A 41 -1.29 -27.31 16.37
C GLY A 41 0.19 -26.94 16.24
N ILE A 42 0.61 -25.73 16.63
CA ILE A 42 2.01 -25.28 16.59
C ILE A 42 2.47 -24.89 17.99
N ASP A 43 3.75 -25.20 18.27
CA ASP A 43 4.44 -24.71 19.47
C ASP A 43 4.95 -23.28 19.26
N PRO A 44 4.39 -22.28 19.99
CA PRO A 44 4.75 -20.88 19.79
C PRO A 44 6.20 -20.57 20.23
N THR A 45 6.79 -21.35 21.14
CA THR A 45 8.14 -21.13 21.66
C THR A 45 9.20 -21.49 20.62
N GLN A 46 9.06 -22.62 20.00
CA GLN A 46 9.96 -23.07 18.94
C GLN A 46 9.85 -22.21 17.68
N LEU A 47 8.63 -21.78 17.34
CA LEU A 47 8.41 -20.88 16.22
C LEU A 47 9.12 -19.53 16.41
N GLN A 48 9.04 -18.94 17.61
CA GLN A 48 9.75 -17.69 17.93
C GLN A 48 11.27 -17.85 17.83
N GLN A 49 11.84 -19.00 18.25
CA GLN A 49 13.26 -19.27 18.10
C GLN A 49 13.70 -19.35 16.64
N LEU A 50 12.90 -19.97 15.78
CA LEU A 50 13.12 -20.05 14.34
C LEU A 50 13.19 -18.66 13.71
N PHE A 51 12.24 -17.78 14.03
CA PHE A 51 12.22 -16.39 13.55
C PHE A 51 13.38 -15.54 14.09
N LYS A 52 13.84 -15.79 15.32
CA LYS A 52 15.04 -15.13 15.87
C LYS A 52 16.33 -15.56 15.15
N GLY A 53 16.41 -16.80 14.72
CA GLY A 53 17.57 -17.33 13.98
C GLY A 53 17.62 -16.88 12.51
N GLN A 54 16.49 -16.49 11.92
CA GLN A 54 16.38 -16.09 10.50
C GLN A 54 16.11 -14.57 10.33
N GLN A 55 16.68 -13.74 11.18
CA GLN A 55 16.58 -12.29 11.05
C GLN A 55 17.20 -11.83 9.71
N GLY A 56 16.40 -11.17 8.86
CA GLY A 56 16.82 -10.67 7.55
C GLY A 56 16.42 -11.53 6.34
N GLY A 57 15.76 -12.69 6.54
CA GLY A 57 15.25 -13.52 5.44
C GLY A 57 13.90 -13.08 4.88
N ILE A 58 13.44 -13.77 3.82
CA ILE A 58 12.14 -13.54 3.15
C ILE A 58 10.98 -13.62 4.14
N LEU A 59 11.03 -14.56 5.10
CA LEU A 59 10.04 -14.72 6.17
C LEU A 59 9.92 -13.47 7.08
N SER A 60 11.03 -12.76 7.29
CA SER A 60 11.05 -11.52 8.06
C SER A 60 10.26 -10.40 7.38
N LEU A 61 10.36 -10.28 6.05
CA LEU A 61 9.56 -9.33 5.27
C LEU A 61 8.07 -9.67 5.35
N PHE A 62 7.68 -10.94 5.19
CA PHE A 62 6.29 -11.35 5.40
C PHE A 62 5.78 -11.01 6.79
N ASN A 63 6.58 -11.30 7.80
CA ASN A 63 6.24 -11.01 9.19
C ASN A 63 6.04 -9.52 9.45
N MET A 64 6.84 -8.66 8.80
CA MET A 64 6.70 -7.20 8.86
C MET A 64 5.35 -6.73 8.28
N PHE A 65 4.98 -7.21 7.09
CA PHE A 65 3.71 -6.84 6.45
C PHE A 65 2.49 -7.40 7.17
N SER A 66 2.62 -8.54 7.83
CA SER A 66 1.55 -9.13 8.66
C SER A 66 1.47 -8.55 10.08
N GLY A 67 2.35 -7.60 10.45
CA GLY A 67 2.37 -6.99 11.78
C GLY A 67 2.78 -7.96 12.90
N GLY A 68 3.67 -8.91 12.61
CA GLY A 68 4.13 -9.93 13.55
C GLY A 68 3.18 -11.13 13.67
N ALA A 69 2.16 -11.21 12.82
CA ALA A 69 1.19 -12.31 12.84
C ALA A 69 1.81 -13.64 12.40
N LEU A 70 2.79 -13.62 11.47
CA LEU A 70 3.45 -14.82 10.99
C LEU A 70 4.36 -15.46 12.07
N SER A 71 5.11 -14.66 12.82
CA SER A 71 5.97 -15.15 13.90
C SER A 71 5.23 -15.79 15.07
N ARG A 72 3.92 -15.55 15.16
CA ARG A 72 3.02 -16.16 16.14
C ARG A 72 2.11 -17.21 15.53
N PHE A 73 2.18 -17.41 14.21
CA PHE A 73 1.31 -18.26 13.42
C PHE A 73 -0.17 -18.02 13.74
N THR A 74 -0.62 -16.80 13.59
CA THR A 74 -2.00 -16.43 13.83
C THR A 74 -2.86 -16.59 12.59
N VAL A 75 -4.17 -16.49 12.75
CA VAL A 75 -5.13 -16.53 11.63
C VAL A 75 -4.81 -15.51 10.53
N PHE A 76 -4.16 -14.40 10.88
CA PHE A 76 -3.72 -13.36 9.95
C PHE A 76 -2.24 -13.47 9.51
N ALA A 77 -1.63 -14.66 9.63
CA ALA A 77 -0.22 -14.85 9.31
C ALA A 77 0.13 -14.53 7.85
N LEU A 78 -0.74 -14.84 6.89
CA LEU A 78 -0.60 -14.44 5.49
C LEU A 78 -0.83 -12.94 5.26
N GLY A 79 -1.50 -12.25 6.19
CA GLY A 79 -1.85 -10.86 6.05
C GLY A 79 -2.68 -10.57 4.81
N ILE A 80 -2.45 -9.42 4.21
CA ILE A 80 -3.13 -8.93 2.99
C ILE A 80 -2.34 -9.25 1.70
N MET A 81 -1.16 -9.90 1.83
CA MET A 81 -0.26 -10.16 0.70
C MET A 81 -0.91 -10.94 -0.46
N PRO A 82 -1.71 -12.01 -0.23
CA PRO A 82 -2.37 -12.73 -1.32
C PRO A 82 -3.31 -11.84 -2.14
N TYR A 83 -4.00 -10.91 -1.47
CA TYR A 83 -4.87 -9.94 -2.14
C TYR A 83 -4.08 -8.94 -2.98
N ILE A 84 -2.96 -8.42 -2.45
CA ILE A 84 -2.09 -7.50 -3.20
C ILE A 84 -1.59 -8.18 -4.47
N SER A 85 -1.06 -9.41 -4.35
CA SER A 85 -0.58 -10.20 -5.48
C SER A 85 -1.69 -10.46 -6.52
N ALA A 86 -2.88 -10.86 -6.08
CA ALA A 86 -4.04 -11.06 -6.97
C ALA A 86 -4.45 -9.77 -7.67
N SER A 87 -4.46 -8.64 -6.96
CA SER A 87 -4.80 -7.34 -7.50
C SER A 87 -3.81 -6.90 -8.58
N ILE A 88 -2.50 -7.11 -8.35
CA ILE A 88 -1.45 -6.82 -9.33
C ILE A 88 -1.64 -7.67 -10.59
N ILE A 89 -1.81 -8.98 -10.41
CA ILE A 89 -2.00 -9.92 -11.52
C ILE A 89 -3.23 -9.52 -12.34
N MET A 90 -4.34 -9.19 -11.68
CA MET A 90 -5.57 -8.76 -12.38
C MET A 90 -5.40 -7.42 -13.09
N GLN A 91 -4.66 -6.48 -12.51
CA GLN A 91 -4.36 -5.21 -13.17
C GLN A 91 -3.49 -5.42 -14.42
N LEU A 92 -2.44 -6.24 -14.33
CA LEU A 92 -1.61 -6.60 -15.49
C LEU A 92 -2.42 -7.31 -16.57
N LEU A 93 -3.26 -8.29 -16.20
CA LEU A 93 -4.13 -9.02 -17.11
C LEU A 93 -5.17 -8.11 -17.80
N THR A 94 -5.65 -7.09 -17.12
CA THR A 94 -6.59 -6.12 -17.70
C THR A 94 -5.98 -5.34 -18.87
N TYR A 95 -4.65 -5.20 -18.90
CA TYR A 95 -3.95 -4.60 -20.04
C TYR A 95 -3.50 -5.62 -21.09
N ALA A 96 -3.20 -6.85 -20.66
CA ALA A 96 -2.73 -7.91 -21.55
C ALA A 96 -3.88 -8.56 -22.34
N LEU A 97 -5.08 -8.66 -21.74
CA LEU A 97 -6.23 -9.36 -22.31
C LEU A 97 -7.30 -8.37 -22.81
N PRO A 98 -7.59 -8.35 -24.13
CA PRO A 98 -8.61 -7.45 -24.71
C PRO A 98 -10.01 -7.61 -24.07
N ALA A 99 -10.37 -8.83 -23.65
CA ALA A 99 -11.64 -9.09 -22.98
C ALA A 99 -11.79 -8.36 -21.66
N LEU A 100 -10.72 -8.28 -20.85
CA LEU A 100 -10.72 -7.57 -19.57
C LEU A 100 -10.62 -6.04 -19.79
N GLU A 101 -9.94 -5.60 -20.83
CA GLU A 101 -9.93 -4.20 -21.22
C GLU A 101 -11.33 -3.70 -21.62
N GLN A 102 -12.11 -4.50 -22.34
CA GLN A 102 -13.49 -4.19 -22.67
C GLN A 102 -14.36 -4.08 -21.41
N LEU A 103 -14.22 -5.03 -20.47
CA LEU A 103 -14.91 -4.95 -19.18
C LEU A 103 -14.57 -3.66 -18.42
N LYS A 104 -13.31 -3.21 -18.44
CA LYS A 104 -12.91 -1.95 -17.81
C LYS A 104 -13.64 -0.75 -18.44
N LYS A 105 -13.90 -0.78 -19.75
CA LYS A 105 -14.62 0.28 -20.50
C LYS A 105 -16.13 0.28 -20.24
N GLU A 106 -16.72 -0.82 -19.74
CA GLU A 106 -18.13 -0.91 -19.34
C GLU A 106 -18.49 -0.08 -18.10
N GLY A 107 -17.51 0.59 -17.46
CA GLY A 107 -17.73 1.44 -16.29
C GLY A 107 -17.93 0.64 -15.00
N GLU A 108 -18.90 1.03 -14.17
CA GLU A 108 -19.14 0.45 -12.84
C GLU A 108 -19.46 -1.06 -12.86
N ALA A 109 -20.22 -1.53 -13.85
CA ALA A 109 -20.57 -2.96 -13.97
C ALA A 109 -19.33 -3.82 -14.25
N GLY A 110 -18.45 -3.34 -15.16
CA GLY A 110 -17.20 -4.03 -15.46
C GLY A 110 -16.20 -4.01 -14.29
N ARG A 111 -16.11 -2.88 -13.57
CA ARG A 111 -15.29 -2.77 -12.35
C ARG A 111 -15.69 -3.78 -11.29
N ARG A 112 -16.99 -3.98 -11.06
CA ARG A 112 -17.49 -4.99 -10.11
C ARG A 112 -17.06 -6.39 -10.49
N LYS A 113 -17.12 -6.76 -11.78
CA LYS A 113 -16.65 -8.06 -12.27
C LYS A 113 -15.14 -8.25 -12.07
N ILE A 114 -14.33 -7.22 -12.38
CA ILE A 114 -12.88 -7.26 -12.16
C ILE A 114 -12.57 -7.45 -10.67
N THR A 115 -13.25 -6.73 -9.78
CA THR A 115 -13.12 -6.91 -8.33
C THR A 115 -13.50 -8.33 -7.89
N GLN A 116 -14.55 -8.90 -8.45
CA GLN A 116 -14.95 -10.29 -8.18
C GLN A 116 -13.86 -11.27 -8.61
N TYR A 117 -13.27 -11.11 -9.79
CA TYR A 117 -12.13 -11.94 -10.23
C TYR A 117 -10.90 -11.78 -9.33
N THR A 118 -10.63 -10.57 -8.85
CA THR A 118 -9.56 -10.33 -7.88
C THR A 118 -9.82 -11.09 -6.58
N ARG A 119 -11.06 -11.13 -6.07
CA ARG A 119 -11.43 -11.91 -4.87
C ARG A 119 -11.22 -13.41 -5.07
N PHE A 120 -11.61 -13.96 -6.22
CA PHE A 120 -11.36 -15.36 -6.55
C PHE A 120 -9.87 -15.66 -6.69
N GLY A 121 -9.11 -14.78 -7.34
CA GLY A 121 -7.66 -14.86 -7.42
C GLY A 121 -6.99 -14.83 -6.04
N THR A 122 -7.48 -13.98 -5.14
CA THR A 122 -7.02 -13.93 -3.74
C THR A 122 -7.27 -15.24 -3.02
N LEU A 123 -8.47 -15.82 -3.17
CA LEU A 123 -8.80 -17.11 -2.58
C LEU A 123 -7.86 -18.22 -3.06
N GLY A 124 -7.62 -18.29 -4.38
CA GLY A 124 -6.71 -19.27 -4.97
C GLY A 124 -5.27 -19.12 -4.48
N LEU A 125 -4.75 -17.89 -4.47
CA LEU A 125 -3.40 -17.61 -3.97
C LEU A 125 -3.27 -17.85 -2.47
N ALA A 126 -4.29 -17.51 -1.67
CA ALA A 126 -4.28 -17.76 -0.22
C ALA A 126 -4.27 -19.26 0.09
N LEU A 127 -5.06 -20.07 -0.63
CA LEU A 127 -5.04 -21.53 -0.51
C LEU A 127 -3.67 -22.11 -0.86
N PHE A 128 -3.08 -21.66 -1.96
CA PHE A 128 -1.77 -22.11 -2.40
C PHE A 128 -0.66 -21.73 -1.41
N GLN A 129 -0.64 -20.49 -0.94
CA GLN A 129 0.36 -20.01 0.01
C GLN A 129 0.18 -20.64 1.40
N SER A 130 -1.04 -20.82 1.89
CA SER A 130 -1.30 -21.48 3.17
C SER A 130 -0.87 -22.94 3.17
N MET A 131 -1.09 -23.65 2.06
CA MET A 131 -0.60 -25.02 1.89
C MET A 131 0.91 -25.09 1.93
N GLY A 132 1.59 -24.16 1.21
CA GLY A 132 3.05 -24.09 1.20
C GLY A 132 3.66 -23.81 2.58
N ILE A 133 3.08 -22.86 3.33
CA ILE A 133 3.53 -22.57 4.70
C ILE A 133 3.29 -23.78 5.62
N ALA A 134 2.12 -24.43 5.53
CA ALA A 134 1.83 -25.62 6.33
C ALA A 134 2.84 -26.74 6.09
N LEU A 135 3.20 -27.01 4.83
CA LEU A 135 4.23 -28.00 4.45
C LEU A 135 5.63 -27.59 4.95
N ALA A 136 6.00 -26.33 4.83
CA ALA A 136 7.29 -25.84 5.29
C ALA A 136 7.45 -25.94 6.80
N LEU A 137 6.39 -25.67 7.56
CA LEU A 137 6.39 -25.79 9.02
C LEU A 137 6.42 -27.26 9.46
N GLU A 138 5.73 -28.15 8.75
CA GLU A 138 5.73 -29.58 9.03
C GLU A 138 7.09 -30.23 8.73
N ALA A 139 7.83 -29.72 7.74
CA ALA A 139 9.19 -30.16 7.43
C ALA A 139 10.21 -29.80 8.52
N SER A 140 9.88 -28.81 9.38
CA SER A 140 10.72 -28.39 10.50
C SER A 140 10.43 -29.26 11.74
N ALA A 141 11.37 -30.08 12.14
CA ALA A 141 11.18 -31.03 13.24
C ALA A 141 10.80 -30.33 14.55
N GLY A 142 9.73 -30.81 15.19
CA GLY A 142 9.29 -30.34 16.52
C GLY A 142 8.41 -29.09 16.55
N LEU A 143 8.17 -28.42 15.42
CA LEU A 143 7.32 -27.24 15.34
C LEU A 143 5.83 -27.56 15.42
N VAL A 144 5.44 -28.67 14.82
CA VAL A 144 4.04 -29.12 14.74
C VAL A 144 3.81 -30.22 15.74
N ASN A 145 2.84 -30.06 16.65
CA ASN A 145 2.53 -31.03 17.70
C ASN A 145 2.08 -32.40 17.12
N VAL A 146 1.24 -32.35 16.09
CA VAL A 146 0.72 -33.54 15.40
C VAL A 146 0.83 -33.30 13.90
N PRO A 147 1.93 -33.72 13.25
CA PRO A 147 2.07 -33.60 11.81
C PRO A 147 1.06 -34.52 11.09
N GLY A 148 0.54 -34.07 9.96
CA GLY A 148 -0.37 -34.85 9.14
C GLY A 148 -1.45 -34.03 8.46
N PHE A 149 -2.33 -34.75 7.73
CA PHE A 149 -3.39 -34.15 6.93
C PHE A 149 -4.32 -33.22 7.73
N GLY A 150 -4.61 -33.55 9.00
CA GLY A 150 -5.45 -32.72 9.88
C GLY A 150 -4.84 -31.34 10.14
N PHE A 151 -3.55 -31.26 10.45
CA PHE A 151 -2.85 -29.99 10.64
C PHE A 151 -2.84 -29.14 9.35
N ARG A 152 -2.52 -29.76 8.20
CA ARG A 152 -2.49 -29.06 6.91
C ARG A 152 -3.84 -28.44 6.59
N MET A 153 -4.93 -29.20 6.75
CA MET A 153 -6.29 -28.70 6.51
C MET A 153 -6.67 -27.58 7.49
N THR A 154 -6.39 -27.73 8.76
CA THR A 154 -6.69 -26.72 9.78
C THR A 154 -5.90 -25.41 9.48
N ALA A 155 -4.61 -25.51 9.18
CA ALA A 155 -3.79 -24.36 8.82
C ALA A 155 -4.29 -23.71 7.53
N MET A 156 -4.57 -24.48 6.49
CA MET A 156 -5.03 -23.97 5.20
C MET A 156 -6.36 -23.23 5.31
N VAL A 157 -7.35 -23.81 6.00
CA VAL A 157 -8.66 -23.19 6.19
C VAL A 157 -8.55 -21.94 7.06
N SER A 158 -7.81 -22.00 8.18
CA SER A 158 -7.68 -20.88 9.10
C SER A 158 -6.96 -19.68 8.47
N LEU A 159 -5.85 -19.90 7.77
CA LEU A 159 -5.08 -18.83 7.12
C LEU A 159 -5.85 -18.23 5.94
N THR A 160 -6.52 -19.05 5.14
CA THR A 160 -7.33 -18.57 4.02
C THR A 160 -8.53 -17.77 4.51
N ALA A 161 -9.24 -18.25 5.54
CA ALA A 161 -10.34 -17.51 6.15
C ALA A 161 -9.88 -16.17 6.71
N GLY A 162 -8.71 -16.14 7.36
CA GLY A 162 -8.11 -14.90 7.87
C GLY A 162 -7.79 -13.90 6.76
N THR A 163 -7.19 -14.35 5.66
CA THR A 163 -6.90 -13.49 4.49
C THR A 163 -8.18 -12.93 3.85
N MET A 164 -9.21 -13.77 3.67
CA MET A 164 -10.48 -13.34 3.11
C MET A 164 -11.19 -12.33 4.03
N PHE A 165 -11.10 -12.53 5.34
CA PHE A 165 -11.62 -11.59 6.32
C PHE A 165 -10.88 -10.24 6.26
N LEU A 166 -9.54 -10.25 6.18
CA LEU A 166 -8.76 -9.02 6.04
C LEU A 166 -9.06 -8.26 4.75
N MET A 167 -9.24 -8.97 3.65
CA MET A 167 -9.67 -8.38 2.39
C MET A 167 -11.03 -7.68 2.55
N TRP A 168 -12.02 -8.38 3.11
CA TRP A 168 -13.34 -7.82 3.38
C TRP A 168 -13.26 -6.61 4.33
N LEU A 169 -12.46 -6.71 5.39
CA LEU A 169 -12.26 -5.61 6.34
C LEU A 169 -11.66 -4.37 5.65
N GLY A 170 -10.67 -4.56 4.78
CA GLY A 170 -10.06 -3.48 3.98
C GLY A 170 -11.08 -2.82 3.04
N GLU A 171 -11.95 -3.58 2.40
CA GLU A 171 -13.04 -3.06 1.59
C GLU A 171 -14.04 -2.25 2.44
N GLN A 172 -14.43 -2.76 3.62
CA GLN A 172 -15.33 -2.03 4.54
C GLN A 172 -14.72 -0.73 5.05
N ILE A 173 -13.41 -0.70 5.34
CA ILE A 173 -12.71 0.54 5.72
C ILE A 173 -12.74 1.53 4.55
N THR A 174 -12.56 1.09 3.31
CA THR A 174 -12.60 1.96 2.13
C THR A 174 -14.00 2.53 1.89
N GLU A 175 -15.06 1.72 2.07
CA GLU A 175 -16.45 2.15 1.83
C GLU A 175 -17.01 3.02 2.96
N ARG A 176 -16.79 2.64 4.22
CA ARG A 176 -17.43 3.26 5.40
C ARG A 176 -16.50 4.10 6.25
N GLY A 177 -15.18 3.95 6.07
CA GLY A 177 -14.16 4.70 6.81
C GLY A 177 -13.66 5.92 6.03
N LEU A 178 -12.38 6.18 6.18
CA LEU A 178 -11.62 7.22 5.50
C LEU A 178 -10.36 6.58 4.90
N GLY A 179 -10.07 6.89 3.66
CA GLY A 179 -8.85 6.41 3.02
C GLY A 179 -8.98 5.07 2.31
N ASN A 180 -7.84 4.61 1.80
CA ASN A 180 -7.73 3.27 1.23
C ASN A 180 -7.54 2.25 2.36
N GLY A 181 -8.55 1.43 2.63
CA GLY A 181 -8.55 0.48 3.74
C GLY A 181 -7.41 -0.52 3.70
N ILE A 182 -6.99 -0.94 2.51
CA ILE A 182 -5.86 -1.87 2.33
C ILE A 182 -4.55 -1.23 2.77
N SER A 183 -4.30 0.01 2.30
CA SER A 183 -3.11 0.77 2.70
C SER A 183 -3.07 1.04 4.20
N ILE A 184 -4.23 1.30 4.81
CA ILE A 184 -4.35 1.51 6.26
C ILE A 184 -4.08 0.23 7.04
N LEU A 185 -4.54 -0.94 6.57
CA LEU A 185 -4.24 -2.23 7.22
C LEU A 185 -2.75 -2.57 7.13
N ILE A 186 -2.10 -2.32 5.98
CA ILE A 186 -0.65 -2.48 5.83
C ILE A 186 0.10 -1.53 6.79
N PHE A 187 -0.31 -0.27 6.82
CA PHE A 187 0.23 0.72 7.76
C PHE A 187 0.09 0.26 9.21
N ALA A 188 -1.08 -0.23 9.61
CA ALA A 188 -1.33 -0.71 10.97
C ALA A 188 -0.45 -1.91 11.34
N GLY A 189 -0.21 -2.82 10.37
CA GLY A 189 0.72 -3.94 10.52
C GLY A 189 2.15 -3.46 10.80
N ILE A 190 2.64 -2.57 9.95
CA ILE A 190 4.00 -2.03 10.06
C ILE A 190 4.17 -1.18 11.33
N ALA A 191 3.21 -0.28 11.59
CA ALA A 191 3.22 0.59 12.78
C ALA A 191 3.22 -0.20 14.10
N ALA A 192 2.58 -1.35 14.12
CA ALA A 192 2.58 -2.25 15.28
C ALA A 192 3.96 -2.84 15.61
N GLY A 193 4.86 -2.92 14.63
CA GLY A 193 6.26 -3.35 14.83
C GLY A 193 7.19 -2.26 15.38
N LEU A 194 6.78 -0.98 15.30
CA LEU A 194 7.62 0.16 15.71
C LEU A 194 8.10 0.09 17.16
N PRO A 195 7.23 -0.16 18.17
CA PRO A 195 7.67 -0.23 19.56
C PRO A 195 8.70 -1.34 19.80
N GLY A 196 8.51 -2.50 19.14
CA GLY A 196 9.45 -3.62 19.21
C GLY A 196 10.81 -3.28 18.60
N SER A 197 10.84 -2.56 17.50
CA SER A 197 12.07 -2.11 16.83
C SER A 197 12.85 -1.11 17.68
N ILE A 198 12.16 -0.16 18.31
CA ILE A 198 12.78 0.80 19.25
C ILE A 198 13.33 0.06 20.48
N GLY A 199 12.54 -0.88 21.03
CA GLY A 199 13.00 -1.73 22.14
C GLY A 199 14.23 -2.55 21.79
N GLY A 200 14.28 -3.14 20.59
CA GLY A 200 15.43 -3.88 20.08
C GLY A 200 16.69 -3.01 19.94
N LEU A 201 16.53 -1.78 19.45
CA LEU A 201 17.64 -0.81 19.34
C LEU A 201 18.21 -0.48 20.75
N LEU A 202 17.35 -0.21 21.72
CA LEU A 202 17.75 0.09 23.09
C LEU A 202 18.45 -1.11 23.75
N GLU A 203 17.98 -2.34 23.48
CA GLU A 203 18.60 -3.57 23.98
C GLU A 203 20.01 -3.77 23.43
N LEU A 204 20.24 -3.48 22.13
CA LEU A 204 21.57 -3.55 21.53
C LEU A 204 22.55 -2.54 22.14
N VAL A 205 22.07 -1.36 22.50
CA VAL A 205 22.86 -0.36 23.21
C VAL A 205 23.16 -0.85 24.65
N ARG A 206 22.15 -1.43 25.31
CA ARG A 206 22.28 -1.96 26.68
C ARG A 206 23.25 -3.13 26.77
N THR A 207 23.23 -4.02 25.80
CA THR A 207 24.13 -5.18 25.74
C THR A 207 25.55 -4.85 25.26
N GLY A 208 25.80 -3.60 24.85
CA GLY A 208 27.10 -3.17 24.33
C GLY A 208 27.42 -3.65 22.91
N ALA A 209 26.45 -4.30 22.24
CA ALA A 209 26.58 -4.73 20.84
C ALA A 209 26.64 -3.55 19.88
N MET A 210 26.11 -2.40 20.30
CA MET A 210 26.12 -1.15 19.54
C MET A 210 26.52 0.02 20.45
N SER A 211 27.37 0.93 19.94
CA SER A 211 27.71 2.15 20.66
C SER A 211 26.51 3.11 20.72
N ILE A 212 26.38 3.86 21.82
CA ILE A 212 25.34 4.88 21.98
C ILE A 212 25.41 5.91 20.83
N LEU A 213 26.62 6.29 20.39
CA LEU A 213 26.81 7.22 19.29
C LEU A 213 26.21 6.67 17.97
N ALA A 214 26.42 5.38 17.68
CA ALA A 214 25.83 4.75 16.49
C ALA A 214 24.30 4.74 16.53
N ALA A 215 23.70 4.46 17.70
CA ALA A 215 22.25 4.51 17.87
C ALA A 215 21.68 5.92 17.63
N ILE A 216 22.34 6.96 18.14
CA ILE A 216 21.94 8.36 17.92
C ILE A 216 22.04 8.70 16.44
N VAL A 217 23.12 8.33 15.74
CA VAL A 217 23.29 8.56 14.31
C VAL A 217 22.16 7.88 13.52
N ILE A 218 21.78 6.65 13.86
CA ILE A 218 20.68 5.94 13.21
C ILE A 218 19.35 6.70 13.37
N VAL A 219 19.04 7.17 14.59
CA VAL A 219 17.81 7.94 14.84
C VAL A 219 17.81 9.25 14.02
N ILE A 220 18.93 9.93 13.94
CA ILE A 220 19.09 11.15 13.14
C ILE A 220 18.88 10.84 11.65
N VAL A 221 19.48 9.76 11.14
CA VAL A 221 19.30 9.34 9.72
C VAL A 221 17.85 9.02 9.42
N VAL A 222 17.15 8.27 10.29
CA VAL A 222 15.72 7.96 10.12
C VAL A 222 14.89 9.25 10.11
N ALA A 223 15.14 10.18 11.02
CA ALA A 223 14.43 11.46 11.06
C ALA A 223 14.68 12.29 9.79
N LEU A 224 15.91 12.31 9.30
CA LEU A 224 16.31 13.05 8.08
C LEU A 224 15.67 12.43 6.84
N VAL A 225 15.67 11.10 6.72
CA VAL A 225 14.99 10.39 5.62
C VAL A 225 13.48 10.63 5.68
N THR A 226 12.87 10.57 6.86
CA THR A 226 11.44 10.87 7.04
C THR A 226 11.11 12.29 6.59
N TYR A 227 11.92 13.27 6.99
CA TYR A 227 11.76 14.66 6.55
C TYR A 227 11.86 14.79 5.02
N PHE A 228 12.87 14.15 4.43
CA PHE A 228 13.08 14.15 2.98
C PHE A 228 11.89 13.52 2.24
N VAL A 229 11.37 12.38 2.72
CA VAL A 229 10.18 11.74 2.16
C VAL A 229 8.97 12.68 2.20
N VAL A 230 8.69 13.30 3.35
CA VAL A 230 7.58 14.27 3.50
C VAL A 230 7.76 15.45 2.54
N PHE A 231 8.97 15.96 2.41
CA PHE A 231 9.28 17.08 1.51
C PHE A 231 8.99 16.74 0.05
N VAL A 232 9.45 15.58 -0.42
CA VAL A 232 9.25 15.15 -1.81
C VAL A 232 7.77 14.80 -2.09
N GLU A 233 7.09 14.11 -1.17
CA GLU A 233 5.67 13.73 -1.34
C GLU A 233 4.72 14.93 -1.36
N ARG A 234 5.07 16.03 -0.69
CA ARG A 234 4.33 17.30 -0.78
C ARG A 234 4.61 18.06 -2.07
N GLY A 235 5.68 17.71 -2.79
CA GLY A 235 6.08 18.34 -4.03
C GLY A 235 5.03 18.19 -5.14
N GLN A 236 4.63 19.33 -5.74
CA GLN A 236 3.66 19.35 -6.84
C GLN A 236 4.16 20.25 -7.97
N ARG A 237 4.06 19.76 -9.20
CA ARG A 237 4.23 20.59 -10.40
C ARG A 237 2.89 21.19 -10.78
N LYS A 238 2.75 22.50 -10.67
CA LYS A 238 1.54 23.24 -11.06
C LYS A 238 1.65 23.67 -12.52
N ILE A 239 0.76 23.17 -13.38
CA ILE A 239 0.65 23.60 -14.79
C ILE A 239 -0.41 24.70 -14.84
N LEU A 240 -0.07 25.86 -15.36
CA LEU A 240 -1.00 26.98 -15.54
C LEU A 240 -2.04 26.62 -16.58
N VAL A 241 -3.31 26.81 -16.24
CA VAL A 241 -4.46 26.58 -17.11
C VAL A 241 -5.34 27.83 -17.09
N ASN A 242 -5.57 28.41 -18.26
CA ASN A 242 -6.44 29.59 -18.41
C ASN A 242 -7.80 29.18 -18.98
N TYR A 243 -8.85 29.75 -18.42
CA TYR A 243 -10.21 29.63 -18.95
C TYR A 243 -10.50 30.79 -19.90
N ALA A 244 -11.15 30.50 -21.02
CA ALA A 244 -11.57 31.53 -21.96
C ALA A 244 -12.56 32.49 -21.30
N ARG A 245 -12.44 33.78 -21.63
CA ARG A 245 -13.41 34.79 -21.18
C ARG A 245 -14.78 34.47 -21.82
N ARG A 246 -15.81 34.37 -20.98
CA ARG A 246 -17.20 34.22 -21.44
C ARG A 246 -17.93 35.56 -21.33
N GLN A 247 -18.51 36.01 -22.42
CA GLN A 247 -19.43 37.13 -22.42
C GLN A 247 -20.86 36.56 -22.46
N VAL A 248 -21.66 36.88 -21.45
CA VAL A 248 -23.09 36.54 -21.40
C VAL A 248 -23.86 37.88 -21.34
N GLY A 249 -24.41 38.29 -22.47
CA GLY A 249 -25.02 39.60 -22.62
C GLY A 249 -24.00 40.73 -22.44
N ASN A 250 -24.33 41.74 -21.64
CA ASN A 250 -23.45 42.89 -21.30
C ASN A 250 -22.44 42.62 -20.18
N LYS A 251 -22.42 41.41 -19.56
CA LYS A 251 -21.49 41.05 -18.49
C LYS A 251 -20.37 40.20 -19.05
N VAL A 252 -19.13 40.68 -18.93
CA VAL A 252 -17.92 39.95 -19.24
C VAL A 252 -17.45 39.25 -17.96
N TYR A 253 -17.53 37.91 -17.93
CA TYR A 253 -16.89 37.12 -16.89
C TYR A 253 -15.43 36.97 -17.25
N GLY A 254 -14.55 37.56 -16.42
CA GLY A 254 -13.10 37.52 -16.62
C GLY A 254 -12.59 36.06 -16.64
N GLY A 255 -11.67 35.76 -17.53
CA GLY A 255 -11.00 34.47 -17.55
C GLY A 255 -10.28 34.23 -16.21
N GLN A 256 -10.63 33.18 -15.51
CA GLN A 256 -9.92 32.75 -14.31
C GLN A 256 -8.71 31.91 -14.72
N SER A 257 -7.55 32.18 -14.13
CA SER A 257 -6.39 31.31 -14.22
C SER A 257 -6.45 30.30 -13.08
N SER A 258 -6.31 29.02 -13.41
CA SER A 258 -6.23 27.91 -12.46
C SER A 258 -4.95 27.14 -12.69
N HIS A 259 -4.65 26.21 -11.82
CA HIS A 259 -3.48 25.36 -11.94
C HIS A 259 -3.89 23.90 -11.88
N LEU A 260 -3.36 23.09 -12.80
CA LEU A 260 -3.45 21.64 -12.74
C LEU A 260 -2.28 21.12 -11.87
N PRO A 261 -2.54 20.64 -10.65
CA PRO A 261 -1.46 20.12 -9.80
C PRO A 261 -1.13 18.68 -10.21
N LEU A 262 0.13 18.41 -10.52
CA LEU A 262 0.66 17.07 -10.71
C LEU A 262 1.62 16.76 -9.56
N LYS A 263 1.37 15.70 -8.79
CA LYS A 263 2.27 15.26 -7.72
C LYS A 263 3.61 14.84 -8.31
N LEU A 264 4.71 15.07 -7.59
CA LEU A 264 6.05 14.61 -7.98
C LEU A 264 6.10 13.08 -8.04
N ASN A 265 5.48 12.45 -7.03
CA ASN A 265 5.25 11.01 -7.00
C ASN A 265 3.77 10.72 -7.28
N MET A 266 3.42 10.47 -8.54
CA MET A 266 2.04 10.13 -8.93
C MET A 266 1.67 8.70 -8.55
N ALA A 267 2.66 7.81 -8.47
CA ALA A 267 2.47 6.39 -8.17
C ALA A 267 2.30 6.09 -6.67
N GLY A 268 2.71 7.01 -5.78
CA GLY A 268 2.62 6.84 -4.33
C GLY A 268 3.47 5.68 -3.82
N VAL A 269 2.94 4.94 -2.85
CA VAL A 269 3.62 3.77 -2.23
C VAL A 269 3.34 2.44 -2.94
N ILE A 270 2.51 2.43 -3.96
CA ILE A 270 2.05 1.19 -4.62
C ILE A 270 3.20 0.46 -5.34
N PRO A 271 4.11 1.14 -6.09
CA PRO A 271 5.19 0.46 -6.79
C PRO A 271 6.14 -0.35 -5.89
N PRO A 272 6.62 0.15 -4.74
CA PRO A 272 7.44 -0.65 -3.84
C PRO A 272 6.69 -1.87 -3.26
N ILE A 273 5.40 -1.72 -2.95
CA ILE A 273 4.57 -2.83 -2.47
C ILE A 273 4.41 -3.88 -3.56
N PHE A 274 4.20 -3.47 -4.81
CA PHE A 274 4.09 -4.38 -5.95
C PHE A 274 5.42 -5.08 -6.24
N ALA A 275 6.52 -4.35 -6.24
CA ALA A 275 7.85 -4.90 -6.44
C ALA A 275 8.20 -5.96 -5.40
N SER A 276 7.96 -5.67 -4.11
CA SER A 276 8.18 -6.64 -3.04
C SER A 276 7.28 -7.87 -3.16
N SER A 277 5.99 -7.69 -3.48
CA SER A 277 5.04 -8.80 -3.62
C SER A 277 5.40 -9.74 -4.78
N ILE A 278 5.81 -9.19 -5.93
CA ILE A 278 6.20 -9.99 -7.10
C ILE A 278 7.49 -10.77 -6.86
N ILE A 279 8.45 -10.21 -6.13
CA ILE A 279 9.70 -10.91 -5.82
C ILE A 279 9.48 -11.97 -4.73
N LEU A 280 8.65 -11.66 -3.73
CA LEU A 280 8.36 -12.58 -2.62
C LEU A 280 7.61 -13.82 -3.08
N LEU A 281 6.71 -13.72 -4.05
CA LEU A 281 5.90 -14.85 -4.50
C LEU A 281 6.74 -15.99 -5.08
N PRO A 282 7.62 -15.80 -6.09
CA PRO A 282 8.52 -16.85 -6.57
C PRO A 282 9.49 -17.35 -5.49
N ALA A 283 10.04 -16.43 -4.69
CA ALA A 283 11.00 -16.75 -3.65
C ALA A 283 10.41 -17.68 -2.58
N THR A 284 9.14 -17.48 -2.20
CA THR A 284 8.44 -18.37 -1.27
C THR A 284 8.14 -19.73 -1.90
N VAL A 285 7.66 -19.76 -3.14
CA VAL A 285 7.44 -21.02 -3.88
C VAL A 285 8.73 -21.83 -3.94
N VAL A 286 9.84 -21.22 -4.34
CA VAL A 286 11.14 -21.86 -4.39
C VAL A 286 11.56 -22.39 -3.03
N SER A 287 11.36 -21.63 -1.94
CA SER A 287 11.74 -22.09 -0.60
C SER A 287 10.97 -23.32 -0.14
N TRP A 288 9.71 -23.51 -0.55
CA TRP A 288 8.91 -24.69 -0.21
C TRP A 288 9.38 -25.96 -0.94
N PHE A 289 9.77 -25.83 -2.21
CA PHE A 289 10.25 -26.95 -3.02
C PHE A 289 11.73 -27.27 -2.80
N SER A 290 12.50 -26.39 -2.17
CA SER A 290 13.93 -26.56 -1.93
C SER A 290 14.26 -27.52 -0.77
N SER A 291 13.27 -28.05 -0.05
CA SER A 291 13.47 -28.97 1.08
C SER A 291 14.02 -30.36 0.69
N GLY A 292 14.07 -30.68 -0.63
CA GLY A 292 14.64 -31.93 -1.14
C GLY A 292 16.07 -31.75 -1.66
N ASP A 293 16.90 -32.79 -1.52
CA ASP A 293 18.30 -32.79 -2.02
C ASP A 293 18.41 -32.75 -3.55
N SER A 294 17.32 -33.03 -4.27
CA SER A 294 17.31 -33.19 -5.73
C SER A 294 17.37 -31.88 -6.51
N MET A 295 17.19 -30.68 -5.86
CA MET A 295 17.06 -29.41 -6.55
C MET A 295 18.02 -28.34 -6.00
N ARG A 296 19.33 -28.59 -6.05
CA ARG A 296 20.36 -27.65 -5.57
C ARG A 296 20.29 -26.28 -6.25
N TRP A 297 19.99 -26.25 -7.56
CA TRP A 297 19.82 -24.98 -8.31
C TRP A 297 18.69 -24.08 -7.78
N LEU A 298 17.63 -24.68 -7.20
CA LEU A 298 16.56 -23.91 -6.54
C LEU A 298 17.03 -23.26 -5.24
N LYS A 299 17.91 -23.94 -4.48
CA LYS A 299 18.52 -23.37 -3.28
C LYS A 299 19.41 -22.18 -3.62
N ASP A 300 20.17 -22.28 -4.71
CA ASP A 300 21.04 -21.18 -5.18
C ASP A 300 20.21 -19.96 -5.64
N ILE A 301 19.10 -20.18 -6.34
CA ILE A 301 18.16 -19.12 -6.72
C ILE A 301 17.52 -18.49 -5.48
N SER A 302 17.06 -19.29 -4.52
CA SER A 302 16.47 -18.79 -3.26
C SER A 302 17.48 -17.96 -2.47
N ALA A 303 18.72 -18.41 -2.40
CA ALA A 303 19.82 -17.68 -1.74
C ALA A 303 20.13 -16.36 -2.47
N ALA A 304 20.13 -16.34 -3.80
CA ALA A 304 20.37 -15.14 -4.60
C ALA A 304 19.23 -14.12 -4.50
N LEU A 305 18.00 -14.59 -4.29
CA LEU A 305 16.80 -13.74 -4.09
C LEU A 305 16.58 -13.36 -2.62
N ALA A 306 17.48 -13.74 -1.71
CA ALA A 306 17.38 -13.33 -0.32
C ALA A 306 17.63 -11.82 -0.18
N PRO A 307 16.89 -11.12 0.73
CA PRO A 307 17.13 -9.72 1.02
C PRO A 307 18.59 -9.45 1.39
N GLY A 308 19.16 -8.38 0.84
CA GLY A 308 20.55 -8.03 1.03
C GLY A 308 21.51 -8.59 -0.02
N GLN A 309 21.09 -9.52 -0.88
CA GLN A 309 21.93 -9.97 -1.98
C GLN A 309 21.94 -8.97 -3.14
N PRO A 310 23.07 -8.80 -3.86
CA PRO A 310 23.15 -7.85 -4.97
C PRO A 310 22.08 -8.09 -6.06
N VAL A 311 21.79 -9.35 -6.36
CA VAL A 311 20.79 -9.75 -7.36
C VAL A 311 19.38 -9.28 -6.91
N TYR A 312 19.04 -9.50 -5.64
CA TYR A 312 17.80 -9.02 -5.06
C TYR A 312 17.67 -7.50 -5.17
N VAL A 313 18.71 -6.76 -4.78
CA VAL A 313 18.73 -5.28 -4.81
C VAL A 313 18.54 -4.75 -6.23
N MET A 314 19.24 -5.34 -7.22
CA MET A 314 19.09 -4.94 -8.63
C MET A 314 17.70 -5.24 -9.18
N LEU A 315 17.17 -6.45 -8.91
CA LEU A 315 15.84 -6.85 -9.36
C LEU A 315 14.75 -5.98 -8.71
N TYR A 316 14.90 -5.69 -7.42
CA TYR A 316 13.97 -4.86 -6.67
C TYR A 316 13.97 -3.40 -7.18
N ALA A 317 15.14 -2.83 -7.43
CA ALA A 317 15.24 -1.50 -8.03
C ALA A 317 14.60 -1.44 -9.42
N ALA A 318 14.89 -2.43 -10.28
CA ALA A 318 14.31 -2.52 -11.61
C ALA A 318 12.78 -2.68 -11.56
N ALA A 319 12.27 -3.51 -10.65
CA ALA A 319 10.84 -3.70 -10.43
C ALA A 319 10.16 -2.42 -9.94
N ILE A 320 10.75 -1.68 -9.00
CA ILE A 320 10.21 -0.38 -8.55
C ILE A 320 10.09 0.58 -9.72
N VAL A 321 11.14 0.75 -10.53
CA VAL A 321 11.12 1.65 -11.68
C VAL A 321 10.04 1.22 -12.67
N PHE A 322 9.97 -0.07 -13.01
CA PHE A 322 8.95 -0.61 -13.91
C PHE A 322 7.53 -0.29 -13.39
N PHE A 323 7.24 -0.59 -12.13
CA PHE A 323 5.93 -0.36 -11.55
C PHE A 323 5.59 1.12 -11.37
N CYS A 324 6.57 2.00 -11.17
CA CYS A 324 6.33 3.45 -11.18
C CYS A 324 5.78 3.92 -12.52
N PHE A 325 6.40 3.52 -13.63
CA PHE A 325 5.92 3.87 -14.97
C PHE A 325 4.58 3.20 -15.28
N PHE A 326 4.48 1.91 -15.01
CA PHE A 326 3.26 1.15 -15.25
C PHE A 326 2.07 1.74 -14.50
N TYR A 327 2.21 1.99 -13.20
CA TYR A 327 1.12 2.50 -12.37
C TYR A 327 0.74 3.94 -12.73
N THR A 328 1.71 4.79 -13.04
CA THR A 328 1.42 6.16 -13.50
C THR A 328 0.63 6.16 -14.80
N ALA A 329 0.99 5.32 -15.76
CA ALA A 329 0.24 5.16 -17.02
C ALA A 329 -1.19 4.61 -16.80
N LEU A 330 -1.37 3.80 -15.75
CA LEU A 330 -2.66 3.20 -15.37
C LEU A 330 -3.62 4.20 -14.73
N VAL A 331 -3.10 5.06 -13.86
CA VAL A 331 -3.90 5.98 -13.03
C VAL A 331 -4.20 7.28 -13.78
N PHE A 332 -3.27 7.75 -14.59
CA PHE A 332 -3.40 9.04 -15.26
C PHE A 332 -3.49 8.91 -16.79
N ASN A 333 -4.66 9.30 -17.33
CA ASN A 333 -4.88 9.35 -18.77
C ASN A 333 -4.71 10.79 -19.28
N SER A 334 -3.56 11.07 -19.92
CA SER A 334 -3.23 12.41 -20.45
C SER A 334 -4.21 12.88 -21.52
N ARG A 335 -4.73 11.96 -22.36
CA ARG A 335 -5.71 12.30 -23.41
C ARG A 335 -7.05 12.69 -22.82
N GLU A 336 -7.58 11.90 -21.90
CA GLU A 336 -8.84 12.18 -21.24
C GLU A 336 -8.80 13.51 -20.47
N THR A 337 -7.68 13.78 -19.78
CA THR A 337 -7.46 15.05 -19.09
C THR A 337 -7.44 16.23 -20.06
N ALA A 338 -6.75 16.10 -21.20
CA ALA A 338 -6.69 17.14 -22.23
C ALA A 338 -8.07 17.39 -22.88
N ASP A 339 -8.84 16.31 -23.13
CA ASP A 339 -10.21 16.41 -23.67
C ASP A 339 -11.18 17.07 -22.67
N ASN A 340 -11.05 16.76 -21.38
CA ASN A 340 -11.85 17.39 -20.32
C ASN A 340 -11.51 18.89 -20.20
N LEU A 341 -10.23 19.26 -20.27
CA LEU A 341 -9.82 20.67 -20.34
C LEU A 341 -10.41 21.38 -21.58
N LYS A 342 -10.34 20.74 -22.75
CA LYS A 342 -10.94 21.29 -23.99
C LYS A 342 -12.45 21.47 -23.85
N LYS A 343 -13.17 20.48 -23.31
CA LYS A 343 -14.63 20.54 -23.09
C LYS A 343 -15.03 21.67 -22.12
N SER A 344 -14.22 21.91 -21.09
CA SER A 344 -14.44 22.99 -20.12
C SER A 344 -14.00 24.39 -20.61
N GLY A 345 -13.48 24.48 -21.86
CA GLY A 345 -12.98 25.74 -22.43
C GLY A 345 -11.67 26.22 -21.80
N ALA A 346 -10.95 25.31 -21.15
CA ALA A 346 -9.67 25.58 -20.52
C ALA A 346 -8.52 25.22 -21.47
N PHE A 347 -7.45 26.00 -21.45
CA PHE A 347 -6.27 25.78 -22.29
C PHE A 347 -4.99 26.10 -21.53
N VAL A 348 -3.91 25.42 -21.91
CA VAL A 348 -2.56 25.73 -21.44
C VAL A 348 -1.98 26.84 -22.30
N PRO A 349 -1.48 27.96 -21.71
CA PRO A 349 -0.90 29.06 -22.49
C PRO A 349 0.20 28.58 -23.43
N GLY A 350 0.12 28.99 -24.70
CA GLY A 350 1.09 28.64 -25.73
C GLY A 350 0.94 27.24 -26.35
N ILE A 351 -0.06 26.45 -25.96
CA ILE A 351 -0.27 25.09 -26.50
C ILE A 351 -1.70 24.95 -27.05
N ARG A 352 -1.84 24.33 -28.21
CA ARG A 352 -3.16 24.09 -28.81
C ARG A 352 -3.95 23.09 -27.97
N PRO A 353 -5.24 23.37 -27.67
CA PRO A 353 -6.11 22.44 -26.97
C PRO A 353 -6.28 21.10 -27.72
N GLY A 354 -6.36 19.98 -26.99
CA GLY A 354 -6.51 18.65 -27.56
C GLY A 354 -5.20 17.85 -27.54
N ASP A 355 -4.85 17.16 -28.62
CA ASP A 355 -3.71 16.23 -28.71
C ASP A 355 -2.36 16.87 -28.34
N HIS A 356 -2.13 18.14 -28.70
CA HIS A 356 -0.90 18.85 -28.32
C HIS A 356 -0.80 19.03 -26.80
N THR A 357 -1.92 19.34 -26.16
CA THR A 357 -1.99 19.43 -24.68
C THR A 357 -1.77 18.07 -24.04
N ALA A 358 -2.35 16.99 -24.60
CA ALA A 358 -2.13 15.63 -24.12
C ALA A 358 -0.65 15.24 -24.17
N LYS A 359 0.02 15.46 -25.32
CA LYS A 359 1.46 15.19 -25.48
C LYS A 359 2.34 16.01 -24.54
N TYR A 360 1.96 17.26 -24.27
CA TYR A 360 2.68 18.11 -23.33
C TYR A 360 2.56 17.59 -21.87
N ILE A 361 1.35 17.25 -21.45
CA ILE A 361 1.10 16.67 -20.13
C ILE A 361 1.84 15.34 -19.99
N ASP A 362 1.80 14.49 -21.01
CA ASP A 362 2.48 13.20 -21.01
C ASP A 362 4.00 13.35 -20.86
N LYS A 363 4.60 14.28 -21.60
CA LYS A 363 6.04 14.60 -21.47
C LYS A 363 6.42 15.05 -20.05
N ILE A 364 5.57 15.82 -19.39
CA ILE A 364 5.79 16.23 -18.01
C ILE A 364 5.66 15.04 -17.07
N LEU A 365 4.61 14.21 -17.25
CA LEU A 365 4.38 13.02 -16.45
C LEU A 365 5.55 12.03 -16.50
N VAL A 366 6.06 11.74 -17.69
CA VAL A 366 7.22 10.84 -17.85
C VAL A 366 8.43 11.35 -17.05
N ARG A 367 8.70 12.66 -17.10
CA ARG A 367 9.80 13.27 -16.33
C ARG A 367 9.56 13.22 -14.83
N LEU A 368 8.34 13.50 -14.37
CA LEU A 368 7.98 13.42 -12.95
C LEU A 368 8.05 11.99 -12.46
N THR A 369 7.55 11.03 -13.26
CA THR A 369 7.62 9.60 -12.92
C THR A 369 9.06 9.11 -12.81
N LEU A 370 9.95 9.55 -13.71
CA LEU A 370 11.37 9.20 -13.62
C LEU A 370 11.99 9.74 -12.32
N ALA A 371 11.76 11.02 -12.01
CA ALA A 371 12.25 11.62 -10.77
C ALA A 371 11.67 10.92 -9.53
N GLY A 372 10.37 10.60 -9.55
CA GLY A 372 9.70 9.84 -8.51
C GLY A 372 10.26 8.42 -8.35
N ALA A 373 10.51 7.72 -9.47
CA ALA A 373 11.07 6.38 -9.44
C ALA A 373 12.48 6.35 -8.84
N VAL A 374 13.36 7.29 -9.22
CA VAL A 374 14.71 7.42 -8.65
C VAL A 374 14.63 7.70 -7.15
N TYR A 375 13.76 8.63 -6.76
CA TYR A 375 13.52 8.96 -5.36
C TYR A 375 13.06 7.74 -4.54
N ILE A 376 12.02 7.03 -5.00
CA ILE A 376 11.48 5.86 -4.30
C ILE A 376 12.54 4.76 -4.20
N THR A 377 13.24 4.48 -5.30
CA THR A 377 14.30 3.47 -5.33
C THR A 377 15.39 3.81 -4.31
N PHE A 378 15.83 5.08 -4.26
CA PHE A 378 16.83 5.52 -3.29
C PHE A 378 16.35 5.33 -1.84
N VAL A 379 15.12 5.77 -1.52
CA VAL A 379 14.56 5.64 -0.18
C VAL A 379 14.37 4.18 0.23
N CYS A 380 13.96 3.32 -0.70
CA CYS A 380 13.76 1.89 -0.42
C CYS A 380 15.07 1.12 -0.23
N LEU A 381 16.11 1.47 -0.98
CA LEU A 381 17.41 0.77 -0.92
C LEU A 381 18.33 1.27 0.20
N LEU A 382 18.15 2.52 0.65
CA LEU A 382 19.04 3.10 1.67
C LEU A 382 19.11 2.27 2.96
N PRO A 383 18.01 1.80 3.56
CA PRO A 383 18.08 0.92 4.74
C PRO A 383 18.68 -0.44 4.45
N GLU A 384 18.49 -1.01 3.26
CA GLU A 384 19.14 -2.26 2.86
C GLU A 384 20.67 -2.15 2.94
N PHE A 385 21.24 -1.03 2.46
CA PHE A 385 22.66 -0.75 2.59
C PHE A 385 23.10 -0.59 4.05
N LEU A 386 22.27 0.04 4.90
CA LEU A 386 22.57 0.20 6.32
C LEU A 386 22.58 -1.14 7.06
N ILE A 387 21.65 -2.02 6.76
CA ILE A 387 21.58 -3.38 7.32
C ILE A 387 22.83 -4.18 6.94
N LEU A 388 23.21 -4.15 5.65
CA LEU A 388 24.37 -4.87 5.14
C LEU A 388 25.71 -4.40 5.78
N LYS A 389 25.84 -3.11 6.04
CA LYS A 389 27.11 -2.54 6.53
C LYS A 389 27.24 -2.57 8.06
N TYR A 390 26.14 -2.45 8.78
CA TYR A 390 26.14 -2.27 10.25
C TYR A 390 25.46 -3.40 11.03
N ASN A 391 24.96 -4.45 10.37
CA ASN A 391 24.22 -5.57 10.99
C ASN A 391 23.15 -5.11 12.00
N VAL A 392 22.53 -3.97 11.75
CA VAL A 392 21.51 -3.41 12.61
C VAL A 392 20.25 -4.26 12.42
N PRO A 393 19.63 -4.80 13.46
CA PRO A 393 18.33 -5.46 13.35
C PRO A 393 17.25 -4.40 13.10
N PHE A 394 17.27 -3.82 11.90
CA PHE A 394 16.36 -2.74 11.53
C PHE A 394 15.12 -3.33 10.87
N TYR A 395 14.03 -3.42 11.60
CA TYR A 395 12.69 -3.65 11.07
C TYR A 395 12.15 -2.46 10.21
N PHE A 396 12.91 -1.38 10.12
CA PHE A 396 12.61 -0.23 9.27
C PHE A 396 13.25 -0.40 7.89
N GLY A 397 12.79 -1.37 7.10
CA GLY A 397 13.08 -1.36 5.68
C GLY A 397 12.59 -0.05 5.05
N GLY A 398 13.24 0.44 4.00
CA GLY A 398 12.86 1.69 3.34
C GLY A 398 11.41 1.73 2.86
N THR A 399 10.87 0.57 2.47
CA THR A 399 9.46 0.40 2.13
C THR A 399 8.52 0.67 3.30
N SER A 400 8.84 0.19 4.51
CA SER A 400 7.98 0.39 5.67
C SER A 400 7.92 1.85 6.11
N LEU A 401 9.06 2.55 6.12
CA LEU A 401 9.10 3.97 6.42
C LEU A 401 8.33 4.80 5.39
N LEU A 402 8.53 4.50 4.11
CA LEU A 402 7.82 5.17 3.03
C LEU A 402 6.30 4.93 3.12
N ILE A 403 5.86 3.71 3.39
CA ILE A 403 4.45 3.38 3.58
C ILE A 403 3.86 4.15 4.78
N ILE A 404 4.55 4.16 5.93
CA ILE A 404 4.09 4.89 7.12
C ILE A 404 3.88 6.37 6.79
N VAL A 405 4.87 7.02 6.19
CA VAL A 405 4.81 8.45 5.90
C VAL A 405 3.71 8.77 4.89
N VAL A 406 3.69 8.08 3.75
CA VAL A 406 2.77 8.42 2.66
C VAL A 406 1.32 8.09 3.02
N VAL A 407 1.06 6.93 3.66
CA VAL A 407 -0.31 6.58 4.10
C VAL A 407 -0.81 7.58 5.15
N THR A 408 0.05 8.00 6.09
CA THR A 408 -0.31 9.04 7.07
C THR A 408 -0.62 10.37 6.37
N MET A 409 0.19 10.78 5.39
CA MET A 409 -0.05 12.00 4.63
C MET A 409 -1.33 11.95 3.81
N ASP A 410 -1.60 10.85 3.12
CA ASP A 410 -2.83 10.66 2.35
C ASP A 410 -4.06 10.65 3.26
N PHE A 411 -3.96 10.00 4.42
CA PHE A 411 -5.01 10.02 5.44
C PHE A 411 -5.30 11.45 5.94
N MET A 412 -4.25 12.20 6.29
CA MET A 412 -4.39 13.59 6.72
C MET A 412 -4.99 14.49 5.64
N ALA A 413 -4.57 14.31 4.38
CA ALA A 413 -5.12 15.05 3.25
C ALA A 413 -6.62 14.75 3.05
N GLN A 414 -7.04 13.51 3.20
CA GLN A 414 -8.46 13.12 3.10
C GLN A 414 -9.29 13.70 4.24
N VAL A 415 -8.79 13.67 5.48
CA VAL A 415 -9.45 14.31 6.63
C VAL A 415 -9.61 15.81 6.39
N GLN A 416 -8.56 16.50 5.92
CA GLN A 416 -8.61 17.92 5.60
C GLN A 416 -9.61 18.23 4.49
N ASN A 417 -9.63 17.48 3.41
CA ASN A 417 -10.57 17.64 2.30
C ASN A 417 -12.01 17.44 2.76
N TYR A 418 -12.25 16.45 3.62
CA TYR A 418 -13.57 16.19 4.19
C TYR A 418 -14.02 17.35 5.10
N MET A 419 -13.14 17.87 5.94
CA MET A 419 -13.44 19.03 6.78
C MET A 419 -13.75 20.30 5.97
N MET A 420 -12.95 20.57 4.92
CA MET A 420 -13.20 21.71 4.03
C MET A 420 -14.53 21.58 3.30
N SER A 421 -14.87 20.40 2.78
CA SER A 421 -16.15 20.15 2.11
C SER A 421 -17.33 20.44 3.04
N GLN A 422 -17.28 20.04 4.30
CA GLN A 422 -18.31 20.31 5.30
C GLN A 422 -18.41 21.80 5.67
N GLN A 423 -17.31 22.52 5.76
CA GLN A 423 -17.31 23.96 5.97
C GLN A 423 -17.97 24.70 4.81
N TYR A 424 -17.67 24.33 3.57
CA TYR A 424 -18.30 24.89 2.37
C TYR A 424 -19.82 24.67 2.35
N GLU A 425 -20.27 23.47 2.65
CA GLU A 425 -21.71 23.15 2.71
C GLU A 425 -22.44 24.00 3.79
N SER A 426 -21.79 24.20 4.93
CA SER A 426 -22.35 25.04 6.00
C SER A 426 -22.46 26.51 5.61
N LEU A 427 -21.52 27.04 4.82
CA LEU A 427 -21.53 28.40 4.29
C LEU A 427 -22.61 28.56 3.22
N LEU A 428 -22.76 27.59 2.31
CA LEU A 428 -23.82 27.60 1.29
C LEU A 428 -25.23 27.59 1.92
N LYS A 429 -25.46 26.75 2.93
CA LYS A 429 -26.73 26.74 3.69
C LYS A 429 -27.00 28.08 4.33
N LYS A 430 -26.01 28.74 4.93
CA LYS A 430 -26.16 30.09 5.51
C LYS A 430 -26.43 31.16 4.45
N ALA A 431 -25.82 31.06 3.27
CA ALA A 431 -26.02 31.99 2.17
C ALA A 431 -27.43 31.84 1.56
N SER A 432 -27.94 30.62 1.40
CA SER A 432 -29.28 30.37 0.86
C SER A 432 -30.40 30.86 1.79
N PHE A 433 -30.21 30.79 3.11
CA PHE A 433 -31.17 31.39 4.09
C PHE A 433 -31.24 32.91 4.05
N LYS A 434 -30.16 33.59 3.61
CA LYS A 434 -30.19 35.08 3.46
C LYS A 434 -30.87 35.57 2.19
N THR A 435 -31.12 34.70 1.21
CA THR A 435 -31.75 35.06 -0.08
C THR A 435 -33.24 34.81 -0.07
N THR A 436 -33.79 34.18 0.99
CA THR A 436 -35.21 33.85 1.15
C THR A 436 -35.91 34.77 2.15
N LEU A 437 -35.27 35.81 2.70
CA LEU A 437 -35.79 36.94 3.46
C LEU A 437 -35.63 38.22 2.64
#